data_b154b4da18177b2dbeee62fd889fe18a
#
_entry.id   b154b4da18177b2dbeee62fd889fe18a
#
_cell.length_a   1.000
_cell.length_b   1.000
_cell.length_c   1.000
_cell.angle_alpha   90.00
_cell.angle_beta   90.00
_cell.angle_gamma   90.00
#
_symmetry.space_group_name_H-M   'P 1'
#
loop_
_entity.id
_entity.type
_entity.pdbx_description
1 polymer ?
#
loop_
_entity_poly.entity_id
_entity_poly.type
_entity_poly.pdbx_seq_one_letter_code
_entity_poly.pdbx_strand_id
1 'polypeptide(L)'
;PASVVFREPQSADTTSKGFTLAQKMVGKACGKPGIRPGTYCEPQMTTVGSQDTTGPMTRDELKDLACLGFSADLVMQSFCHTAAYPKPVDIETQHSLPDFIMNRGGVSLRPGDGIIHSWLNRMLLPDTVGTGGDSHTRFPMGISFPGGSGLVAFAAATGVMPLDMPESVLVKFSGKMQKGITLRDLVHAIPYYAIKEGLLTVEKKGKKNIFSGRILEIEGIDDLTVEQAFELSDASAERSAAGCTIKLSEKSVGEYLKSNITLLQWMISEGYGDIRTIQRRIQKMKDWLADPILMEADSDAEYSAVISIDLNEISEPIVCCPNDPDDAKLLSDVAGDQVDDVFIGSCMTNIGHFRAAGKLLDEADSINTRFWICPPTRMDAHTLMEEGYYNIYGKAGARTEMPGCSLCMGNQARVLAGATVLSTSTRNFPNRLGDGANVYLTSAELASVGGILGRLPTSDEYFGYAKKIDSMATEIYRYMNFDQIASFQNAAEKADTILAKEIVDVS
;
A
#
# COMPACT_ATOMS: atom_id res chain seq x y z
N PRO A 1 -25.29 17.97 -30.21
CA PRO A 1 -24.94 18.89 -29.16
C PRO A 1 -25.34 18.27 -27.83
N ALA A 2 -24.37 17.93 -27.01
CA ALA A 2 -24.63 17.48 -25.65
C ALA A 2 -25.13 18.68 -24.84
N SER A 3 -26.36 18.59 -24.31
CA SER A 3 -26.86 19.56 -23.38
C SER A 3 -26.18 19.34 -22.04
N VAL A 4 -25.38 20.30 -21.62
CA VAL A 4 -24.84 20.36 -20.25
C VAL A 4 -26.02 20.70 -19.34
N VAL A 5 -26.46 19.74 -18.55
CA VAL A 5 -27.49 19.95 -17.52
C VAL A 5 -26.77 20.44 -16.27
N PHE A 6 -26.85 21.73 -15.99
CA PHE A 6 -26.47 22.26 -14.68
C PHE A 6 -27.48 21.76 -13.64
N ARG A 7 -27.02 20.95 -12.69
CA ARG A 7 -27.83 20.67 -11.48
C ARG A 7 -27.70 21.88 -10.55
N GLU A 8 -28.84 22.44 -10.16
CA GLU A 8 -28.87 23.42 -9.09
C GLU A 8 -28.35 22.80 -7.79
N PRO A 9 -27.58 23.55 -6.98
CA PRO A 9 -27.14 23.05 -5.67
C PRO A 9 -28.38 22.77 -4.82
N GLN A 10 -28.52 21.55 -4.33
CA GLN A 10 -29.54 21.22 -3.35
C GLN A 10 -29.34 22.10 -2.11
N SER A 11 -30.42 22.72 -1.63
CA SER A 11 -30.43 23.52 -0.41
C SER A 11 -29.95 22.66 0.77
N ALA A 12 -28.99 23.18 1.55
CA ALA A 12 -28.49 22.54 2.75
C ALA A 12 -29.64 22.22 3.71
N ASP A 13 -29.88 20.95 3.93
CA ASP A 13 -30.83 20.45 4.92
C ASP A 13 -30.27 20.82 6.31
N THR A 14 -31.05 21.55 7.11
CA THR A 14 -30.63 22.11 8.42
C THR A 14 -30.53 21.08 9.55
N THR A 15 -30.68 19.80 9.25
CA THR A 15 -30.43 18.64 10.16
C THR A 15 -29.19 17.85 9.72
N SER A 16 -28.11 18.56 9.36
CA SER A 16 -26.91 17.87 8.90
C SER A 16 -26.25 17.11 10.05
N LYS A 17 -26.25 15.78 9.97
CA LYS A 17 -25.41 14.91 10.80
C LYS A 17 -23.94 15.25 10.63
N GLY A 18 -23.11 14.77 11.54
CA GLY A 18 -21.67 14.95 11.51
C GLY A 18 -21.01 14.41 10.25
N PHE A 19 -19.73 14.67 10.09
CA PHE A 19 -18.94 14.24 8.95
C PHE A 19 -18.13 12.98 9.28
N THR A 20 -17.98 12.07 8.32
CA THR A 20 -17.05 10.95 8.42
C THR A 20 -15.58 11.46 8.36
N LEU A 21 -14.62 10.61 8.71
CA LEU A 21 -13.20 10.96 8.64
C LEU A 21 -12.79 11.38 7.23
N ALA A 22 -13.19 10.60 6.21
CA ALA A 22 -12.90 10.90 4.81
C ALA A 22 -13.52 12.23 4.35
N GLN A 23 -14.77 12.51 4.76
CA GLN A 23 -15.44 13.77 4.45
C GLN A 23 -14.72 14.97 5.04
N LYS A 24 -14.18 14.86 6.25
CA LYS A 24 -13.35 15.90 6.88
C LYS A 24 -12.02 16.09 6.19
N MET A 25 -11.30 15.01 5.85
CA MET A 25 -10.02 15.09 5.13
C MET A 25 -10.19 15.79 3.78
N VAL A 26 -11.18 15.39 2.99
CA VAL A 26 -11.49 16.04 1.70
C VAL A 26 -11.96 17.47 1.91
N GLY A 27 -12.76 17.70 2.94
CA GLY A 27 -13.19 19.06 3.34
C GLY A 27 -12.01 19.97 3.62
N LYS A 28 -11.08 19.55 4.48
CA LYS A 28 -9.84 20.29 4.78
C LYS A 28 -9.07 20.64 3.51
N ALA A 29 -8.92 19.68 2.60
CA ALA A 29 -8.24 19.88 1.32
C ALA A 29 -8.98 20.85 0.38
N CYS A 30 -10.26 21.11 0.62
CA CYS A 30 -11.10 22.09 -0.08
C CYS A 30 -11.30 23.40 0.72
N GLY A 31 -10.65 23.58 1.88
CA GLY A 31 -10.85 24.72 2.76
C GLY A 31 -12.24 24.76 3.42
N LYS A 32 -12.87 23.59 3.63
CA LYS A 32 -14.22 23.42 4.21
C LYS A 32 -14.17 22.46 5.41
N PRO A 33 -15.14 22.50 6.33
CA PRO A 33 -15.21 21.57 7.46
C PRO A 33 -15.40 20.09 7.04
N GLY A 34 -16.08 19.87 5.92
CA GLY A 34 -16.34 18.55 5.34
C GLY A 34 -17.05 18.68 4.00
N ILE A 35 -17.03 17.61 3.21
CA ILE A 35 -17.72 17.51 1.91
C ILE A 35 -18.74 16.38 1.97
N ARG A 36 -19.99 16.64 1.63
CA ARG A 36 -21.05 15.61 1.60
C ARG A 36 -20.96 14.73 0.34
N PRO A 37 -21.36 13.45 0.40
CA PRO A 37 -21.44 12.59 -0.76
C PRO A 37 -22.23 13.19 -1.91
N GLY A 38 -21.80 12.96 -3.14
CA GLY A 38 -22.42 13.50 -4.35
C GLY A 38 -22.12 14.96 -4.62
N THR A 39 -21.35 15.63 -3.77
CA THR A 39 -20.93 17.03 -3.98
C THR A 39 -19.65 17.07 -4.82
N TYR A 40 -19.66 17.84 -5.91
CA TYR A 40 -18.45 18.15 -6.67
C TYR A 40 -17.49 19.00 -5.84
N CYS A 41 -16.21 18.64 -5.88
CA CYS A 41 -15.14 19.38 -5.19
C CYS A 41 -13.80 19.22 -5.91
N GLU A 42 -12.87 20.09 -5.57
CA GLU A 42 -11.49 20.07 -6.10
C GLU A 42 -10.50 20.10 -4.92
N PRO A 43 -10.31 18.97 -4.23
CA PRO A 43 -9.37 18.92 -3.11
C PRO A 43 -7.94 19.15 -3.57
N GLN A 44 -7.18 19.86 -2.74
CA GLN A 44 -5.75 20.04 -2.92
C GLN A 44 -5.02 18.70 -2.80
N MET A 45 -4.21 18.38 -3.81
CA MET A 45 -3.39 17.16 -3.86
C MET A 45 -2.03 17.43 -3.23
N THR A 46 -1.82 16.89 -2.05
CA THR A 46 -0.57 17.04 -1.30
C THR A 46 0.52 16.09 -1.81
N THR A 47 0.12 14.92 -2.34
CA THR A 47 1.03 13.88 -2.79
C THR A 47 0.49 13.23 -4.05
N VAL A 48 1.34 13.14 -5.09
CA VAL A 48 1.00 12.57 -6.39
C VAL A 48 2.03 11.51 -6.76
N GLY A 49 1.55 10.30 -7.06
CA GLY A 49 2.37 9.16 -7.47
C GLY A 49 2.28 8.88 -8.97
N SER A 50 3.42 8.80 -9.65
CA SER A 50 3.54 8.36 -11.04
C SER A 50 4.43 7.13 -11.12
N GLN A 51 4.04 6.13 -11.89
CA GLN A 51 4.79 4.89 -12.04
C GLN A 51 5.09 4.60 -13.52
N ASP A 52 6.04 3.73 -13.77
CA ASP A 52 6.64 3.52 -15.10
C ASP A 52 5.68 3.06 -16.20
N THR A 53 4.59 2.35 -15.88
CA THR A 53 3.63 1.90 -16.90
C THR A 53 2.67 3.01 -17.35
N THR A 54 2.48 4.06 -16.55
CA THR A 54 1.67 5.24 -16.89
C THR A 54 2.50 6.52 -17.05
N GLY A 55 3.74 6.51 -16.58
CA GLY A 55 4.64 7.67 -16.58
C GLY A 55 4.86 8.32 -17.95
N PRO A 56 5.09 7.58 -19.04
CA PRO A 56 5.19 8.17 -20.37
C PRO A 56 3.94 8.95 -20.79
N MET A 57 2.76 8.41 -20.52
CA MET A 57 1.49 9.10 -20.81
C MET A 57 1.33 10.34 -19.91
N THR A 58 1.61 10.21 -18.62
CA THR A 58 1.59 11.34 -17.68
C THR A 58 2.57 12.44 -18.11
N ARG A 59 3.77 12.08 -18.58
CA ARG A 59 4.74 13.02 -19.16
C ARG A 59 4.17 13.78 -20.36
N ASP A 60 3.54 13.07 -21.26
CA ASP A 60 3.02 13.69 -22.49
C ASP A 60 1.82 14.61 -22.18
N GLU A 61 0.93 14.22 -21.28
CA GLU A 61 -0.14 15.08 -20.76
C GLU A 61 0.42 16.34 -20.06
N LEU A 62 1.50 16.20 -19.27
CA LEU A 62 2.17 17.35 -18.64
C LEU A 62 2.79 18.32 -19.65
N LYS A 63 3.28 17.82 -20.80
CA LYS A 63 3.74 18.68 -21.90
C LYS A 63 2.58 19.41 -22.55
N ASP A 64 1.46 18.73 -22.79
CA ASP A 64 0.26 19.33 -23.36
C ASP A 64 -0.35 20.41 -22.46
N LEU A 65 -0.25 20.23 -21.14
CA LEU A 65 -0.60 21.23 -20.13
C LEU A 65 0.43 22.35 -19.98
N ALA A 66 1.52 22.35 -20.75
CA ALA A 66 2.65 23.29 -20.64
C ALA A 66 3.19 23.41 -19.18
N CYS A 67 3.19 22.31 -18.43
CA CYS A 67 3.64 22.28 -17.05
C CYS A 67 5.17 22.46 -16.98
N LEU A 68 5.60 23.61 -16.47
CA LEU A 68 7.02 23.95 -16.24
C LEU A 68 7.51 23.57 -14.83
N GLY A 69 6.59 23.47 -13.87
CA GLY A 69 6.85 23.09 -12.49
C GLY A 69 5.59 22.54 -11.84
N PHE A 70 5.73 21.65 -10.87
CA PHE A 70 4.61 21.05 -10.18
C PHE A 70 4.00 22.01 -9.17
N SER A 71 2.66 22.10 -9.15
CA SER A 71 1.89 22.80 -8.13
C SER A 71 1.51 21.87 -6.97
N ALA A 72 1.43 20.57 -7.20
CA ALA A 72 1.31 19.61 -6.09
C ALA A 72 2.56 19.66 -5.21
N ASP A 73 2.37 19.51 -3.90
CA ASP A 73 3.46 19.68 -2.93
C ASP A 73 4.58 18.63 -3.07
N LEU A 74 4.22 17.39 -3.49
CA LEU A 74 5.16 16.33 -3.81
C LEU A 74 4.65 15.49 -4.99
N VAL A 75 5.48 15.36 -6.02
CA VAL A 75 5.27 14.43 -7.14
C VAL A 75 6.41 13.43 -7.15
N MET A 76 6.10 12.12 -7.13
CA MET A 76 7.10 11.05 -7.17
C MET A 76 6.92 10.18 -8.41
N GLN A 77 8.03 9.87 -9.08
CA GLN A 77 8.12 8.89 -10.17
C GLN A 77 8.83 7.62 -9.69
N SER A 78 8.34 6.46 -10.12
CA SER A 78 8.98 5.16 -9.84
C SER A 78 9.09 4.27 -11.08
N PHE A 79 9.87 3.17 -10.95
CA PHE A 79 10.13 2.18 -12.00
C PHE A 79 9.89 0.75 -11.50
N CYS A 80 8.90 0.55 -10.65
CA CYS A 80 8.67 -0.71 -9.95
C CYS A 80 8.15 -1.86 -10.83
N HIS A 81 7.55 -1.58 -11.99
CA HIS A 81 6.97 -2.59 -12.88
C HIS A 81 7.94 -3.08 -13.95
N THR A 82 8.89 -2.25 -14.36
CA THR A 82 9.77 -2.50 -15.50
C THR A 82 11.23 -2.67 -15.12
N ALA A 83 11.61 -2.54 -13.84
CA ALA A 83 13.00 -2.61 -13.40
C ALA A 83 13.65 -3.97 -13.68
N ALA A 84 12.92 -5.04 -13.45
CA ALA A 84 13.37 -6.38 -13.76
C ALA A 84 12.89 -6.81 -15.15
N TYR A 85 13.78 -7.30 -15.98
CA TYR A 85 13.54 -7.70 -17.37
C TYR A 85 12.92 -6.59 -18.26
N PRO A 86 13.56 -5.39 -18.33
CA PRO A 86 13.04 -4.28 -19.10
C PRO A 86 13.09 -4.56 -20.61
N LYS A 87 12.08 -4.09 -21.34
CA LYS A 87 12.09 -4.02 -22.81
C LYS A 87 12.87 -2.76 -23.25
N PRO A 88 13.29 -2.64 -24.51
CA PRO A 88 13.98 -1.44 -25.01
C PRO A 88 13.24 -0.14 -24.68
N VAL A 89 11.90 -0.10 -24.85
CA VAL A 89 11.07 1.06 -24.52
C VAL A 89 11.07 1.39 -23.02
N ASP A 90 11.18 0.37 -22.17
CA ASP A 90 11.26 0.57 -20.71
C ASP A 90 12.58 1.23 -20.35
N ILE A 91 13.68 0.82 -20.99
CA ILE A 91 15.02 1.41 -20.80
C ILE A 91 15.02 2.88 -21.19
N GLU A 92 14.42 3.22 -22.35
CA GLU A 92 14.28 4.61 -22.77
C GLU A 92 13.46 5.44 -21.76
N THR A 93 12.38 4.87 -21.25
CA THR A 93 11.55 5.47 -20.20
C THR A 93 12.36 5.70 -18.92
N GLN A 94 13.11 4.69 -18.46
CA GLN A 94 13.95 4.75 -17.27
C GLN A 94 15.05 5.80 -17.35
N HIS A 95 15.54 6.11 -18.55
CA HIS A 95 16.53 7.16 -18.79
C HIS A 95 15.92 8.56 -18.93
N SER A 96 14.72 8.69 -19.47
CA SER A 96 14.15 10.00 -19.82
C SER A 96 13.20 10.59 -18.75
N LEU A 97 12.50 9.75 -18.01
CA LEU A 97 11.53 10.23 -17.00
C LEU A 97 12.16 10.88 -15.76
N PRO A 98 13.29 10.38 -15.20
CA PRO A 98 13.86 10.99 -14.00
C PRO A 98 14.16 12.48 -14.18
N ASP A 99 14.89 12.86 -15.20
CA ASP A 99 15.23 14.26 -15.47
C ASP A 99 13.97 15.10 -15.72
N PHE A 100 13.00 14.54 -16.45
CA PHE A 100 11.76 15.25 -16.72
C PHE A 100 11.00 15.60 -15.43
N ILE A 101 10.95 14.69 -14.47
CA ILE A 101 10.26 14.86 -13.18
C ILE A 101 11.09 15.77 -12.25
N MET A 102 12.38 15.51 -12.10
CA MET A 102 13.24 16.29 -11.20
C MET A 102 13.38 17.75 -11.63
N ASN A 103 13.49 18.03 -12.95
CA ASN A 103 13.53 19.39 -13.48
C ASN A 103 12.23 20.19 -13.27
N ARG A 104 11.14 19.55 -12.81
CA ARG A 104 9.86 20.18 -12.44
C ARG A 104 9.62 20.22 -10.93
N GLY A 105 10.65 19.94 -10.15
CA GLY A 105 10.56 19.94 -8.68
C GLY A 105 10.03 18.63 -8.08
N GLY A 106 10.06 17.53 -8.84
CA GLY A 106 9.64 16.22 -8.35
C GLY A 106 10.78 15.36 -7.81
N VAL A 107 10.42 14.21 -7.28
CA VAL A 107 11.31 13.17 -6.78
C VAL A 107 11.23 11.97 -7.73
N SER A 108 12.37 11.42 -8.12
CA SER A 108 12.41 10.21 -8.95
C SER A 108 13.17 9.10 -8.25
N LEU A 109 12.51 7.94 -8.10
CA LEU A 109 13.17 6.70 -7.74
C LEU A 109 14.00 6.18 -8.92
N ARG A 110 14.89 5.23 -8.65
CA ARG A 110 15.73 4.56 -9.65
C ARG A 110 15.17 3.16 -9.94
N PRO A 111 15.41 2.59 -11.12
CA PRO A 111 15.12 1.19 -11.39
C PRO A 111 15.77 0.28 -10.32
N GLY A 112 14.96 -0.62 -9.72
CA GLY A 112 15.43 -1.49 -8.64
C GLY A 112 15.28 -0.92 -7.22
N ASP A 113 14.87 0.33 -7.05
CA ASP A 113 14.57 0.88 -5.72
C ASP A 113 13.33 0.21 -5.09
N GLY A 114 12.43 -0.32 -5.93
CA GLY A 114 11.29 -1.09 -5.48
C GLY A 114 9.95 -0.41 -5.73
N ILE A 115 8.95 -0.83 -4.96
CA ILE A 115 7.53 -0.50 -5.16
C ILE A 115 7.26 0.94 -4.73
N ILE A 116 6.63 1.71 -5.62
CA ILE A 116 6.29 3.12 -5.36
C ILE A 116 5.55 3.31 -4.03
N HIS A 117 4.57 2.44 -3.73
CA HIS A 117 3.73 2.60 -2.54
C HIS A 117 4.54 2.52 -1.25
N SER A 118 5.53 1.64 -1.19
CA SER A 118 6.42 1.48 -0.05
C SER A 118 7.36 2.69 0.18
N TRP A 119 7.60 3.50 -0.87
CA TRP A 119 8.33 4.76 -0.77
C TRP A 119 7.40 5.95 -0.54
N LEU A 120 6.34 6.05 -1.34
CA LEU A 120 5.42 7.18 -1.33
C LEU A 120 4.73 7.33 0.03
N ASN A 121 4.31 6.21 0.65
CA ASN A 121 3.68 6.22 1.96
C ASN A 121 4.59 6.77 3.06
N ARG A 122 5.91 6.65 2.91
CA ARG A 122 6.89 7.25 3.83
C ARG A 122 7.07 8.76 3.65
N MET A 123 6.47 9.33 2.61
CA MET A 123 6.47 10.76 2.35
C MET A 123 5.11 11.42 2.60
N LEU A 124 4.13 10.70 3.12
CA LEU A 124 2.81 11.24 3.40
C LEU A 124 2.84 12.24 4.56
N LEU A 125 1.87 13.12 4.54
CA LEU A 125 1.49 13.97 5.68
C LEU A 125 0.13 13.52 6.22
N PRO A 126 -0.08 13.53 7.53
CA PRO A 126 -1.35 13.14 8.13
C PRO A 126 -2.52 14.01 7.66
N ASP A 127 -3.70 13.41 7.55
CA ASP A 127 -4.95 14.07 7.19
C ASP A 127 -4.88 14.87 5.88
N THR A 128 -4.15 14.35 4.88
CA THR A 128 -4.02 14.97 3.56
C THR A 128 -4.60 14.10 2.46
N VAL A 129 -4.88 14.74 1.32
CA VAL A 129 -5.43 14.08 0.13
C VAL A 129 -4.38 13.97 -0.96
N GLY A 130 -4.42 12.87 -1.71
CA GLY A 130 -3.55 12.70 -2.86
C GLY A 130 -4.10 11.77 -3.93
N THR A 131 -3.29 11.50 -4.93
CA THR A 131 -3.62 10.64 -6.08
C THR A 131 -2.40 9.93 -6.63
N GLY A 132 -2.61 9.03 -7.54
CA GLY A 132 -1.54 8.36 -8.30
C GLY A 132 -2.10 7.48 -9.41
N GLY A 133 -1.21 7.11 -10.32
CA GLY A 133 -1.54 6.33 -11.54
C GLY A 133 -1.66 4.82 -11.31
N ASP A 134 -1.65 4.36 -10.07
CA ASP A 134 -1.84 2.95 -9.73
C ASP A 134 -3.03 2.80 -8.77
N SER A 135 -3.84 1.77 -8.98
CA SER A 135 -5.01 1.49 -8.13
C SER A 135 -4.65 1.23 -6.66
N HIS A 136 -3.40 0.80 -6.38
CA HIS A 136 -2.85 0.61 -5.03
C HIS A 136 -2.24 1.88 -4.43
N THR A 137 -2.41 3.04 -5.07
CA THR A 137 -2.10 4.32 -4.41
C THR A 137 -3.11 4.54 -3.30
N ARG A 138 -2.80 4.06 -2.10
CA ARG A 138 -3.66 4.11 -0.90
C ARG A 138 -2.88 4.71 0.25
N PHE A 139 -3.42 5.75 0.87
CA PHE A 139 -2.72 6.53 1.89
C PHE A 139 -3.28 6.22 3.28
N PRO A 140 -2.58 5.44 4.09
CA PRO A 140 -3.10 5.01 5.40
C PRO A 140 -3.25 6.15 6.42
N MET A 141 -2.40 7.19 6.34
CA MET A 141 -2.46 8.37 7.24
C MET A 141 -3.31 9.51 6.69
N GLY A 142 -3.87 9.37 5.50
CA GLY A 142 -4.68 10.35 4.80
C GLY A 142 -5.69 9.64 3.94
N ILE A 143 -5.98 10.19 2.78
CA ILE A 143 -6.82 9.55 1.78
C ILE A 143 -6.29 9.82 0.38
N SER A 144 -6.46 8.86 -0.53
CA SER A 144 -6.10 9.02 -1.93
C SER A 144 -7.17 8.47 -2.85
N PHE A 145 -7.27 9.10 -4.01
CA PHE A 145 -8.18 8.71 -5.09
C PHE A 145 -7.34 8.41 -6.33
N PRO A 146 -7.04 7.14 -6.63
CA PRO A 146 -6.29 6.77 -7.83
C PRO A 146 -6.97 7.25 -9.10
N GLY A 147 -6.17 7.70 -10.08
CA GLY A 147 -6.66 8.24 -11.34
C GLY A 147 -5.86 7.76 -12.55
N GLY A 148 -6.41 7.94 -13.74
CA GLY A 148 -5.67 7.75 -14.98
C GLY A 148 -4.58 8.81 -15.19
N SER A 149 -3.70 8.60 -16.18
CA SER A 149 -2.55 9.48 -16.47
C SER A 149 -2.93 10.95 -16.61
N GLY A 150 -4.04 11.27 -17.27
CA GLY A 150 -4.51 12.65 -17.43
C GLY A 150 -4.89 13.32 -16.11
N LEU A 151 -5.60 12.61 -15.20
CA LEU A 151 -5.92 13.14 -13.87
C LEU A 151 -4.68 13.29 -13.00
N VAL A 152 -3.73 12.35 -13.09
CA VAL A 152 -2.45 12.43 -12.37
C VAL A 152 -1.63 13.63 -12.86
N ALA A 153 -1.56 13.83 -14.18
CA ALA A 153 -0.88 14.99 -14.77
C ALA A 153 -1.56 16.30 -14.37
N PHE A 154 -2.88 16.36 -14.42
CA PHE A 154 -3.65 17.52 -14.00
C PHE A 154 -3.38 17.85 -12.52
N ALA A 155 -3.44 16.84 -11.65
CA ALA A 155 -3.16 17.00 -10.22
C ALA A 155 -1.73 17.48 -9.94
N ALA A 156 -0.74 16.93 -10.66
CA ALA A 156 0.65 17.36 -10.55
C ALA A 156 0.85 18.82 -10.99
N ALA A 157 0.23 19.21 -12.12
CA ALA A 157 0.38 20.54 -12.72
C ALA A 157 -0.38 21.63 -11.96
N THR A 158 -1.60 21.34 -11.49
CA THR A 158 -2.51 22.34 -10.90
C THR A 158 -2.55 22.29 -9.37
N GLY A 159 -2.14 21.18 -8.78
CA GLY A 159 -2.22 20.94 -7.33
C GLY A 159 -3.59 20.53 -6.83
N VAL A 160 -4.58 20.35 -7.71
CA VAL A 160 -5.95 19.92 -7.35
C VAL A 160 -6.45 18.82 -8.26
N MET A 161 -7.47 18.08 -7.84
CA MET A 161 -8.10 17.05 -8.67
C MET A 161 -9.62 17.13 -8.57
N PRO A 162 -10.37 17.18 -9.70
CA PRO A 162 -11.82 17.16 -9.68
C PRO A 162 -12.34 15.81 -9.15
N LEU A 163 -13.31 15.87 -8.25
CA LEU A 163 -13.87 14.74 -7.55
C LEU A 163 -15.35 14.97 -7.22
N ASP A 164 -16.21 13.99 -7.52
CA ASP A 164 -17.50 13.89 -6.88
C ASP A 164 -17.33 13.08 -5.61
N MET A 165 -17.59 13.67 -4.44
CA MET A 165 -17.35 13.02 -3.13
C MET A 165 -18.11 11.71 -3.01
N PRO A 166 -17.40 10.56 -2.84
CA PRO A 166 -18.07 9.27 -2.67
C PRO A 166 -18.73 9.12 -1.30
N GLU A 167 -19.68 8.20 -1.21
CA GLU A 167 -20.15 7.69 0.08
C GLU A 167 -19.07 6.87 0.78
N SER A 168 -19.22 6.65 2.10
CA SER A 168 -18.30 5.82 2.89
C SER A 168 -18.99 4.57 3.43
N VAL A 169 -18.22 3.49 3.51
CA VAL A 169 -18.52 2.25 4.24
C VAL A 169 -17.54 2.16 5.41
N LEU A 170 -18.02 1.92 6.60
CA LEU A 170 -17.20 1.73 7.79
C LEU A 170 -16.98 0.24 8.07
N VAL A 171 -15.72 -0.14 8.24
CA VAL A 171 -15.33 -1.42 8.86
C VAL A 171 -14.81 -1.12 10.26
N LYS A 172 -15.49 -1.68 11.24
CA LYS A 172 -15.18 -1.51 12.66
C LYS A 172 -14.69 -2.80 13.26
N PHE A 173 -13.42 -2.82 13.63
CA PHE A 173 -12.85 -3.94 14.37
C PHE A 173 -13.06 -3.75 15.87
N SER A 174 -13.14 -4.88 16.58
CA SER A 174 -13.20 -4.93 18.04
C SER A 174 -12.52 -6.19 18.55
N GLY A 175 -12.29 -6.28 19.85
CA GLY A 175 -11.63 -7.43 20.46
C GLY A 175 -10.12 -7.43 20.26
N LYS A 176 -9.51 -8.62 20.31
CA LYS A 176 -8.06 -8.82 20.18
C LYS A 176 -7.76 -9.92 19.20
N MET A 177 -6.74 -9.69 18.37
CA MET A 177 -6.21 -10.66 17.44
C MET A 177 -5.68 -11.90 18.20
N GLN A 178 -6.10 -13.08 17.73
CA GLN A 178 -5.69 -14.35 18.33
C GLN A 178 -4.25 -14.69 17.91
N LYS A 179 -3.58 -15.52 18.72
CA LYS A 179 -2.23 -16.04 18.38
C LYS A 179 -2.27 -16.85 17.09
N GLY A 180 -1.28 -16.67 16.24
CA GLY A 180 -1.20 -17.30 14.93
C GLY A 180 -2.07 -16.64 13.85
N ILE A 181 -2.96 -15.73 14.20
CA ILE A 181 -3.69 -14.89 13.25
C ILE A 181 -2.82 -13.69 12.89
N THR A 182 -2.73 -13.38 11.63
CA THR A 182 -1.86 -12.34 11.08
C THR A 182 -2.66 -11.13 10.61
N LEU A 183 -1.97 -10.03 10.31
CA LEU A 183 -2.60 -8.86 9.72
C LEU A 183 -3.27 -9.18 8.37
N ARG A 184 -2.71 -10.12 7.59
CA ARG A 184 -3.30 -10.57 6.33
C ARG A 184 -4.68 -11.23 6.53
N ASP A 185 -4.88 -11.92 7.63
CA ASP A 185 -6.19 -12.51 7.95
C ASP A 185 -7.23 -11.42 8.24
N LEU A 186 -6.82 -10.28 8.83
CA LEU A 186 -7.70 -9.12 9.00
C LEU A 186 -8.07 -8.50 7.65
N VAL A 187 -7.12 -8.41 6.72
CA VAL A 187 -7.38 -7.96 5.34
C VAL A 187 -8.45 -8.83 4.67
N HIS A 188 -8.33 -10.14 4.83
CA HIS A 188 -9.25 -11.11 4.25
C HIS A 188 -10.58 -11.23 5.04
N ALA A 189 -10.59 -10.87 6.33
CA ALA A 189 -11.82 -10.81 7.12
C ALA A 189 -12.81 -9.77 6.58
N ILE A 190 -12.34 -8.67 6.00
CA ILE A 190 -13.24 -7.64 5.44
C ILE A 190 -14.18 -8.22 4.38
N PRO A 191 -13.72 -8.86 3.29
CA PRO A 191 -14.62 -9.50 2.33
C PRO A 191 -15.36 -10.68 2.92
N TYR A 192 -14.75 -11.48 3.82
CA TYR A 192 -15.38 -12.62 4.46
C TYR A 192 -16.65 -12.22 5.23
N TYR A 193 -16.56 -11.19 6.09
CA TYR A 193 -17.72 -10.70 6.84
C TYR A 193 -18.72 -9.96 5.94
N ALA A 194 -18.26 -9.22 4.93
CA ALA A 194 -19.16 -8.60 3.96
C ALA A 194 -19.99 -9.64 3.19
N ILE A 195 -19.42 -10.81 2.88
CA ILE A 195 -20.15 -11.95 2.30
C ILE A 195 -21.16 -12.52 3.29
N LYS A 196 -20.77 -12.75 4.54
CA LYS A 196 -21.67 -13.26 5.60
C LYS A 196 -22.90 -12.36 5.80
N GLU A 197 -22.70 -11.04 5.67
CA GLU A 197 -23.79 -10.05 5.81
C GLU A 197 -24.58 -9.82 4.50
N GLY A 198 -24.23 -10.52 3.41
CA GLY A 198 -24.90 -10.38 2.11
C GLY A 198 -24.65 -9.04 1.41
N LEU A 199 -23.61 -8.33 1.80
CA LEU A 199 -23.15 -7.04 1.23
C LEU A 199 -22.18 -7.21 0.06
N LEU A 200 -21.55 -8.39 -0.05
CA LEU A 200 -20.63 -8.78 -1.10
C LEU A 200 -21.02 -10.17 -1.62
N THR A 201 -20.91 -10.40 -2.93
CA THR A 201 -21.08 -11.73 -3.52
C THR A 201 -19.90 -12.05 -4.44
N VAL A 202 -19.51 -13.33 -4.50
CA VAL A 202 -18.43 -13.82 -5.40
C VAL A 202 -18.96 -14.06 -6.82
N GLU A 203 -20.28 -14.31 -6.98
CA GLU A 203 -20.92 -14.57 -8.26
C GLU A 203 -20.74 -13.41 -9.24
N LYS A 204 -20.25 -13.71 -10.46
CA LYS A 204 -19.99 -12.69 -11.49
C LYS A 204 -21.28 -12.03 -12.02
N LYS A 205 -22.38 -12.80 -12.07
CA LYS A 205 -23.66 -12.32 -12.60
C LYS A 205 -24.50 -11.73 -11.47
N GLY A 206 -24.74 -10.41 -11.53
CA GLY A 206 -25.49 -9.71 -10.48
C GLY A 206 -24.66 -9.46 -9.22
N LYS A 207 -23.32 -9.37 -9.33
CA LYS A 207 -22.40 -9.16 -8.21
C LYS A 207 -22.82 -7.96 -7.37
N LYS A 208 -23.09 -8.19 -6.09
CA LYS A 208 -23.18 -7.14 -5.08
C LYS A 208 -21.77 -6.81 -4.61
N ASN A 209 -21.46 -5.54 -4.45
CA ASN A 209 -20.23 -5.08 -3.84
C ASN A 209 -20.47 -3.73 -3.18
N ILE A 210 -20.65 -3.75 -1.87
CA ILE A 210 -20.91 -2.53 -1.07
C ILE A 210 -19.76 -1.54 -1.13
N PHE A 211 -18.54 -2.00 -1.38
CA PHE A 211 -17.35 -1.15 -1.43
C PHE A 211 -17.17 -0.42 -2.77
N SER A 212 -17.79 -0.95 -3.84
CA SER A 212 -17.57 -0.42 -5.20
C SER A 212 -17.95 1.05 -5.32
N GLY A 213 -16.98 1.88 -5.70
CA GLY A 213 -17.14 3.33 -5.84
C GLY A 213 -17.31 4.09 -4.53
N ARG A 214 -17.18 3.44 -3.37
CA ARG A 214 -17.26 4.04 -2.03
C ARG A 214 -15.89 4.12 -1.38
N ILE A 215 -15.77 4.97 -0.40
CA ILE A 215 -14.58 5.06 0.46
C ILE A 215 -14.71 3.99 1.55
N LEU A 216 -13.65 3.20 1.74
CA LEU A 216 -13.54 2.29 2.88
C LEU A 216 -12.88 3.04 4.04
N GLU A 217 -13.61 3.22 5.13
CA GLU A 217 -13.08 3.75 6.38
C GLU A 217 -12.92 2.62 7.39
N ILE A 218 -11.77 2.56 8.08
CA ILE A 218 -11.44 1.47 9.02
C ILE A 218 -11.12 2.07 10.38
N GLU A 219 -11.66 1.50 11.45
CA GLU A 219 -11.40 1.87 12.84
C GLU A 219 -11.37 0.67 13.80
N GLY A 220 -10.94 0.89 15.03
CA GLY A 220 -11.00 -0.09 16.13
C GLY A 220 -9.74 -0.94 16.27
N ILE A 221 -8.64 -0.58 15.61
CA ILE A 221 -7.32 -1.20 15.76
C ILE A 221 -6.31 -0.08 16.07
N ASP A 222 -6.38 0.47 17.27
CA ASP A 222 -5.65 1.68 17.64
C ASP A 222 -4.12 1.48 17.75
N ASP A 223 -3.67 0.23 17.93
CA ASP A 223 -2.25 -0.12 18.09
C ASP A 223 -1.52 -0.41 16.77
N LEU A 224 -2.16 -0.23 15.60
CA LEU A 224 -1.52 -0.44 14.31
C LEU A 224 -0.37 0.54 14.10
N THR A 225 0.75 0.03 13.59
CA THR A 225 1.76 0.89 12.96
C THR A 225 1.24 1.37 11.59
N VAL A 226 1.84 2.43 11.06
CA VAL A 226 1.43 2.96 9.75
C VAL A 226 1.68 1.96 8.62
N GLU A 227 2.76 1.16 8.71
CA GLU A 227 3.02 0.09 7.73
C GLU A 227 1.94 -1.01 7.77
N GLN A 228 1.45 -1.36 8.95
CA GLN A 228 0.33 -2.31 9.07
C GLN A 228 -0.97 -1.72 8.53
N ALA A 229 -1.23 -0.46 8.82
CA ALA A 229 -2.37 0.26 8.26
C ALA A 229 -2.30 0.32 6.73
N PHE A 230 -1.10 0.43 6.15
CA PHE A 230 -0.93 0.39 4.71
C PHE A 230 -1.41 -0.94 4.11
N GLU A 231 -1.14 -2.08 4.72
CA GLU A 231 -1.63 -3.37 4.21
C GLU A 231 -3.16 -3.41 4.14
N LEU A 232 -3.85 -2.90 5.17
CA LEU A 232 -5.31 -2.80 5.18
C LEU A 232 -5.83 -1.83 4.12
N SER A 233 -5.21 -0.64 4.00
CA SER A 233 -5.65 0.36 3.03
C SER A 233 -5.41 -0.08 1.59
N ASP A 234 -4.27 -0.71 1.32
CA ASP A 234 -3.86 -1.16 -0.01
C ASP A 234 -4.84 -2.18 -0.59
N ALA A 235 -5.27 -3.14 0.23
CA ALA A 235 -6.24 -4.17 -0.16
C ALA A 235 -7.60 -3.60 -0.58
N SER A 236 -7.94 -2.38 -0.21
CA SER A 236 -9.18 -1.72 -0.63
C SER A 236 -9.30 -1.56 -2.15
N ALA A 237 -8.16 -1.55 -2.86
CA ALA A 237 -8.12 -1.54 -4.31
C ALA A 237 -8.82 -2.74 -4.93
N GLU A 238 -8.69 -3.91 -4.31
CA GLU A 238 -9.30 -5.16 -4.79
C GLU A 238 -10.81 -5.22 -4.55
N ARG A 239 -11.33 -4.37 -3.67
CA ARG A 239 -12.78 -4.20 -3.42
C ARG A 239 -13.42 -3.17 -4.36
N SER A 240 -12.66 -2.62 -5.33
CA SER A 240 -13.10 -1.51 -6.18
C SER A 240 -13.51 -0.26 -5.39
N ALA A 241 -12.95 -0.07 -4.20
CA ALA A 241 -13.19 1.12 -3.40
C ALA A 241 -12.58 2.36 -4.08
N ALA A 242 -13.28 3.49 -4.02
CA ALA A 242 -12.80 4.77 -4.56
C ALA A 242 -11.59 5.30 -3.79
N GLY A 243 -11.54 5.08 -2.48
CA GLY A 243 -10.47 5.47 -1.59
C GLY A 243 -10.50 4.63 -0.32
N CYS A 244 -9.50 4.82 0.54
CA CYS A 244 -9.47 4.21 1.87
C CYS A 244 -8.80 5.16 2.84
N THR A 245 -9.27 5.19 4.08
CA THR A 245 -8.60 5.85 5.20
C THR A 245 -8.77 5.01 6.46
N ILE A 246 -7.81 5.15 7.40
CA ILE A 246 -7.78 4.36 8.63
C ILE A 246 -7.61 5.31 9.81
N LYS A 247 -8.40 5.10 10.86
CA LYS A 247 -8.19 5.79 12.13
C LYS A 247 -6.92 5.25 12.78
N LEU A 248 -5.95 6.12 12.99
CA LEU A 248 -4.66 5.85 13.62
C LEU A 248 -4.49 6.66 14.89
N SER A 249 -3.48 6.29 15.71
CA SER A 249 -3.07 7.08 16.87
C SER A 249 -1.97 8.08 16.52
N GLU A 250 -1.95 9.23 17.21
CA GLU A 250 -0.86 10.23 17.08
C GLU A 250 0.49 9.61 17.41
N LYS A 251 0.53 8.62 18.33
CA LYS A 251 1.75 7.90 18.67
C LYS A 251 2.33 7.17 17.48
N SER A 252 1.53 6.31 16.82
CA SER A 252 1.97 5.51 15.66
C SER A 252 2.40 6.40 14.49
N VAL A 253 1.63 7.46 14.21
CA VAL A 253 1.96 8.43 13.17
C VAL A 253 3.22 9.21 13.52
N GLY A 254 3.37 9.64 14.78
CA GLY A 254 4.55 10.38 15.24
C GLY A 254 5.84 9.57 15.16
N GLU A 255 5.82 8.30 15.54
CA GLU A 255 6.97 7.39 15.41
C GLU A 255 7.35 7.20 13.92
N TYR A 256 6.36 7.02 13.07
CA TYR A 256 6.57 6.86 11.64
C TYR A 256 7.15 8.11 10.97
N LEU A 257 6.65 9.30 11.30
CA LEU A 257 7.19 10.56 10.75
C LEU A 257 8.63 10.82 11.21
N LYS A 258 8.99 10.53 12.47
CA LYS A 258 10.37 10.64 12.96
C LYS A 258 11.32 9.78 12.15
N SER A 259 10.96 8.52 11.95
CA SER A 259 11.70 7.58 11.11
C SER A 259 11.86 8.11 9.68
N ASN A 260 10.77 8.61 9.10
CA ASN A 260 10.76 9.05 7.71
C ASN A 260 11.52 10.36 7.48
N ILE A 261 11.59 11.27 8.45
CA ILE A 261 12.47 12.44 8.36
C ILE A 261 13.91 12.03 8.10
N THR A 262 14.43 11.03 8.82
CA THR A 262 15.77 10.49 8.61
C THR A 262 15.92 9.86 7.22
N LEU A 263 14.90 9.12 6.74
CA LEU A 263 14.89 8.57 5.39
C LEU A 263 14.94 9.68 4.34
N LEU A 264 14.16 10.74 4.49
CA LEU A 264 14.13 11.85 3.53
C LEU A 264 15.48 12.61 3.51
N GLN A 265 16.12 12.78 4.66
CA GLN A 265 17.48 13.32 4.73
C GLN A 265 18.48 12.41 4.01
N TRP A 266 18.40 11.10 4.20
CA TRP A 266 19.18 10.13 3.42
C TRP A 266 18.93 10.27 1.92
N MET A 267 17.67 10.43 1.47
CA MET A 267 17.34 10.65 0.07
C MET A 267 17.98 11.91 -0.52
N ILE A 268 18.10 12.99 0.26
CA ILE A 268 18.83 14.19 -0.13
C ILE A 268 20.31 13.86 -0.37
N SER A 269 20.95 13.14 0.57
CA SER A 269 22.37 12.78 0.46
C SER A 269 22.65 11.85 -0.74
N GLU A 270 21.67 11.08 -1.17
CA GLU A 270 21.75 10.16 -2.30
C GLU A 270 21.27 10.76 -3.63
N GLY A 271 20.78 11.99 -3.65
CA GLY A 271 20.41 12.70 -4.87
C GLY A 271 19.13 12.20 -5.56
N TYR A 272 18.08 11.92 -4.77
CA TYR A 272 16.81 11.38 -5.28
C TYR A 272 15.89 12.40 -5.96
N GLY A 273 16.23 13.66 -6.05
CA GLY A 273 15.42 14.63 -6.74
C GLY A 273 15.58 16.05 -6.23
N ASP A 274 14.57 16.86 -6.39
CA ASP A 274 14.57 18.25 -5.94
C ASP A 274 14.71 18.35 -4.42
N ILE A 275 15.87 18.84 -3.98
CA ILE A 275 16.20 18.99 -2.56
C ILE A 275 15.19 19.89 -1.85
N ARG A 276 14.73 20.98 -2.48
CA ARG A 276 13.78 21.92 -1.89
C ARG A 276 12.44 21.27 -1.60
N THR A 277 12.00 20.40 -2.50
CA THR A 277 10.75 19.63 -2.32
C THR A 277 10.87 18.66 -1.14
N ILE A 278 11.98 17.92 -1.05
CA ILE A 278 12.21 16.99 0.05
C ILE A 278 12.33 17.75 1.38
N GLN A 279 13.07 18.87 1.42
CA GLN A 279 13.19 19.73 2.60
C GLN A 279 11.84 20.29 3.08
N ARG A 280 11.03 20.80 2.15
CA ARG A 280 9.70 21.30 2.45
C ARG A 280 8.82 20.22 3.08
N ARG A 281 8.95 18.96 2.58
CA ARG A 281 8.27 17.81 3.14
C ARG A 281 8.77 17.47 4.55
N ILE A 282 10.07 17.46 4.78
CA ILE A 282 10.68 17.27 6.10
C ILE A 282 10.17 18.34 7.09
N GLN A 283 10.15 19.59 6.67
CA GLN A 283 9.69 20.67 7.54
C GLN A 283 8.22 20.50 7.93
N LYS A 284 7.34 20.16 6.99
CA LYS A 284 5.91 19.89 7.30
C LYS A 284 5.72 18.70 8.24
N MET A 285 6.57 17.67 8.15
CA MET A 285 6.57 16.56 9.12
C MET A 285 6.99 17.04 10.52
N LYS A 286 8.03 17.87 10.61
CA LYS A 286 8.48 18.47 11.88
C LYS A 286 7.42 19.39 12.48
N ASP A 287 6.73 20.17 11.65
CA ASP A 287 5.65 21.07 12.10
C ASP A 287 4.50 20.26 12.70
N TRP A 288 4.09 19.17 12.06
CA TRP A 288 3.07 18.27 12.62
C TRP A 288 3.52 17.61 13.94
N LEU A 289 4.79 17.19 14.03
CA LEU A 289 5.34 16.59 15.25
C LEU A 289 5.44 17.57 16.43
N ALA A 290 5.44 18.87 16.17
CA ALA A 290 5.44 19.90 17.21
C ALA A 290 4.06 20.06 17.87
N ASP A 291 2.97 19.76 17.17
CA ASP A 291 1.59 19.79 17.68
C ASP A 291 0.78 18.65 17.02
N PRO A 292 0.97 17.40 17.45
CA PRO A 292 0.38 16.24 16.81
C PRO A 292 -1.12 16.16 17.08
N ILE A 293 -1.91 16.34 16.04
CA ILE A 293 -3.37 16.22 16.06
C ILE A 293 -3.81 15.45 14.82
N LEU A 294 -4.64 14.43 15.00
CA LEU A 294 -5.31 13.70 13.93
C LEU A 294 -6.80 14.02 13.90
N MET A 295 -7.36 13.99 12.70
CA MET A 295 -8.80 14.13 12.52
C MET A 295 -9.53 12.86 12.97
N GLU A 296 -10.76 13.06 13.49
CA GLU A 296 -11.68 11.99 13.83
C GLU A 296 -13.04 12.23 13.18
N ALA A 297 -13.77 11.14 12.89
CA ALA A 297 -15.16 11.24 12.49
C ALA A 297 -16.01 11.84 13.60
N ASP A 298 -17.07 12.55 13.24
CA ASP A 298 -18.07 12.99 14.22
C ASP A 298 -18.85 11.78 14.76
N SER A 299 -19.28 11.84 16.00
CA SER A 299 -19.94 10.71 16.67
C SER A 299 -21.29 10.32 16.05
N ASP A 300 -21.90 11.24 15.30
CA ASP A 300 -23.18 11.05 14.59
C ASP A 300 -22.99 10.96 13.05
N ALA A 301 -21.77 10.70 12.58
CA ALA A 301 -21.47 10.50 11.17
C ALA A 301 -22.25 9.32 10.58
N GLU A 302 -22.73 9.46 9.34
CA GLU A 302 -23.49 8.43 8.64
C GLU A 302 -22.63 7.73 7.58
N TYR A 303 -22.82 6.40 7.49
CA TYR A 303 -22.15 5.51 6.53
C TYR A 303 -23.20 4.75 5.72
N SER A 304 -22.87 4.41 4.45
CA SER A 304 -23.74 3.58 3.60
C SER A 304 -23.93 2.15 4.16
N ALA A 305 -22.93 1.66 4.88
CA ALA A 305 -22.99 0.43 5.64
C ALA A 305 -21.92 0.47 6.75
N VAL A 306 -22.16 -0.31 7.81
CA VAL A 306 -21.17 -0.56 8.88
C VAL A 306 -21.01 -2.07 9.00
N ILE A 307 -19.78 -2.55 8.83
CA ILE A 307 -19.41 -3.95 8.99
C ILE A 307 -18.61 -4.09 10.28
N SER A 308 -19.16 -4.80 11.26
CA SER A 308 -18.50 -5.03 12.54
C SER A 308 -17.79 -6.38 12.54
N ILE A 309 -16.51 -6.39 12.90
CA ILE A 309 -15.67 -7.58 12.93
C ILE A 309 -15.09 -7.74 14.33
N ASP A 310 -15.48 -8.79 15.03
CA ASP A 310 -14.87 -9.15 16.31
C ASP A 310 -13.65 -10.05 16.07
N LEU A 311 -12.47 -9.52 16.38
CA LEU A 311 -11.20 -10.24 16.23
C LEU A 311 -11.11 -11.50 17.10
N ASN A 312 -11.89 -11.58 18.18
CA ASN A 312 -11.98 -12.77 19.01
C ASN A 312 -12.65 -13.96 18.28
N GLU A 313 -13.45 -13.71 17.25
CA GLU A 313 -14.14 -14.73 16.46
C GLU A 313 -13.27 -15.28 15.30
N ILE A 314 -12.16 -14.62 14.96
CA ILE A 314 -11.22 -15.11 13.93
C ILE A 314 -10.34 -16.17 14.58
N SER A 315 -10.72 -17.44 14.46
CA SER A 315 -10.07 -18.56 15.13
C SER A 315 -9.12 -19.36 14.25
N GLU A 316 -9.04 -19.05 12.95
CA GLU A 316 -8.14 -19.67 11.99
C GLU A 316 -7.84 -18.71 10.83
N PRO A 317 -6.75 -18.95 10.04
CA PRO A 317 -6.44 -18.13 8.88
C PRO A 317 -7.57 -18.04 7.87
N ILE A 318 -7.67 -16.89 7.21
CA ILE A 318 -8.62 -16.62 6.12
C ILE A 318 -7.83 -16.45 4.83
N VAL A 319 -8.20 -17.20 3.81
CA VAL A 319 -7.58 -17.15 2.47
C VAL A 319 -8.56 -16.60 1.44
N CYS A 320 -8.06 -15.96 0.37
CA CYS A 320 -8.88 -15.69 -0.80
C CYS A 320 -8.61 -16.76 -1.85
N CYS A 321 -9.66 -17.45 -2.29
CA CYS A 321 -9.59 -18.58 -3.19
C CYS A 321 -9.21 -18.18 -4.62
N PRO A 322 -8.76 -19.12 -5.46
CA PRO A 322 -8.30 -18.81 -6.80
C PRO A 322 -9.28 -18.03 -7.66
N ASN A 323 -8.70 -17.07 -8.39
CA ASN A 323 -9.33 -16.25 -9.44
C ASN A 323 -10.29 -15.15 -8.97
N ASP A 324 -10.50 -14.95 -7.67
CA ASP A 324 -11.25 -13.82 -7.14
C ASP A 324 -10.71 -13.39 -5.77
N PRO A 325 -10.23 -12.14 -5.59
CA PRO A 325 -9.73 -11.66 -4.30
C PRO A 325 -10.85 -11.44 -3.27
N ASP A 326 -12.10 -11.53 -3.68
CA ASP A 326 -13.27 -11.46 -2.80
C ASP A 326 -13.72 -12.83 -2.29
N ASP A 327 -13.29 -13.95 -2.92
CA ASP A 327 -13.70 -15.31 -2.49
C ASP A 327 -12.96 -15.76 -1.22
N ALA A 328 -13.27 -15.09 -0.12
CA ALA A 328 -12.67 -15.33 1.18
C ALA A 328 -13.29 -16.53 1.88
N LYS A 329 -12.44 -17.47 2.32
CA LYS A 329 -12.83 -18.70 3.04
C LYS A 329 -11.90 -18.97 4.21
N LEU A 330 -12.34 -19.77 5.15
CA LEU A 330 -11.51 -20.26 6.24
C LEU A 330 -10.49 -21.28 5.72
N LEU A 331 -9.33 -21.39 6.37
CA LEU A 331 -8.32 -22.36 6.02
C LEU A 331 -8.86 -23.80 6.03
N SER A 332 -9.72 -24.11 6.98
CA SER A 332 -10.35 -25.45 7.09
C SER A 332 -11.19 -25.83 5.87
N ASP A 333 -11.74 -24.88 5.12
CA ASP A 333 -12.54 -25.13 3.91
C ASP A 333 -11.68 -25.58 2.70
N VAL A 334 -10.36 -25.29 2.72
CA VAL A 334 -9.43 -25.53 1.61
C VAL A 334 -8.21 -26.36 2.00
N ALA A 335 -8.16 -26.86 3.24
CA ALA A 335 -7.07 -27.66 3.74
C ALA A 335 -6.85 -28.93 2.90
N GLY A 336 -5.59 -29.23 2.57
CA GLY A 336 -5.19 -30.38 1.76
C GLY A 336 -5.03 -30.10 0.27
N ASP A 337 -5.43 -28.93 -0.24
CA ASP A 337 -5.19 -28.56 -1.63
C ASP A 337 -3.69 -28.52 -1.92
N GLN A 338 -3.26 -29.21 -3.00
CA GLN A 338 -1.85 -29.31 -3.37
C GLN A 338 -1.30 -27.93 -3.78
N VAL A 339 -0.03 -27.70 -3.49
CA VAL A 339 0.68 -26.45 -3.76
C VAL A 339 1.94 -26.73 -4.56
N ASP A 340 2.10 -26.04 -5.70
CA ASP A 340 3.26 -26.18 -6.58
C ASP A 340 4.28 -25.05 -6.37
N ASP A 341 3.80 -23.85 -6.15
CA ASP A 341 4.62 -22.64 -6.05
C ASP A 341 4.19 -21.75 -4.87
N VAL A 342 5.16 -21.04 -4.32
CA VAL A 342 4.93 -19.98 -3.32
C VAL A 342 5.54 -18.68 -3.82
N PHE A 343 4.80 -17.59 -3.69
CA PHE A 343 5.29 -16.24 -3.94
C PHE A 343 5.11 -15.35 -2.72
N ILE A 344 6.21 -14.86 -2.15
CA ILE A 344 6.22 -13.85 -1.10
C ILE A 344 6.79 -12.55 -1.66
N GLY A 345 5.94 -11.53 -1.72
CA GLY A 345 6.22 -10.22 -2.29
C GLY A 345 4.94 -9.42 -2.44
N SER A 346 5.02 -8.24 -2.98
CA SER A 346 3.97 -7.24 -3.23
C SER A 346 4.06 -6.03 -2.31
N CYS A 347 3.30 -4.98 -2.65
CA CYS A 347 3.19 -3.75 -1.84
C CYS A 347 2.65 -4.00 -0.43
N MET A 348 1.76 -4.98 -0.26
CA MET A 348 1.18 -5.36 1.03
C MET A 348 2.09 -6.22 1.90
N THR A 349 3.32 -6.51 1.47
CA THR A 349 4.21 -7.43 2.19
C THR A 349 5.39 -6.65 2.74
N ASN A 350 5.31 -6.23 4.00
CA ASN A 350 6.41 -5.53 4.68
C ASN A 350 7.52 -6.50 5.15
N ILE A 351 8.63 -5.95 5.65
CA ILE A 351 9.82 -6.72 6.03
C ILE A 351 9.55 -7.81 7.05
N GLY A 352 8.59 -7.62 7.97
CA GLY A 352 8.23 -8.61 9.00
C GLY A 352 7.76 -9.94 8.40
N HIS A 353 7.00 -9.89 7.32
CA HIS A 353 6.51 -11.09 6.63
C HIS A 353 7.66 -11.90 5.99
N PHE A 354 8.67 -11.21 5.47
CA PHE A 354 9.87 -11.87 4.95
C PHE A 354 10.67 -12.55 6.07
N ARG A 355 10.82 -11.89 7.22
CA ARG A 355 11.46 -12.49 8.39
C ARG A 355 10.68 -13.69 8.90
N ALA A 356 9.35 -13.61 8.98
CA ALA A 356 8.49 -14.73 9.37
C ALA A 356 8.71 -15.94 8.43
N ALA A 357 8.65 -15.71 7.12
CA ALA A 357 8.94 -16.75 6.13
C ALA A 357 10.34 -17.34 6.32
N GLY A 358 11.36 -16.51 6.50
CA GLY A 358 12.73 -16.96 6.73
C GLY A 358 12.88 -17.83 7.98
N LYS A 359 12.22 -17.46 9.10
CA LYS A 359 12.25 -18.26 10.33
C LYS A 359 11.59 -19.64 10.13
N LEU A 360 10.50 -19.71 9.37
CA LEU A 360 9.85 -20.97 9.05
C LEU A 360 10.71 -21.85 8.12
N LEU A 361 11.34 -21.24 7.12
CA LEU A 361 12.20 -21.93 6.16
C LEU A 361 13.52 -22.43 6.78
N ASP A 362 14.09 -21.72 7.77
CA ASP A 362 15.35 -22.11 8.43
C ASP A 362 15.22 -23.42 9.21
N GLU A 363 14.03 -23.75 9.64
CA GLU A 363 13.74 -24.97 10.39
C GLU A 363 13.22 -26.13 9.54
N ALA A 364 13.02 -25.90 8.25
CA ALA A 364 12.53 -26.93 7.34
C ALA A 364 13.67 -27.81 6.84
N ASP A 365 13.53 -29.13 6.98
CA ASP A 365 14.50 -30.09 6.43
C ASP A 365 14.54 -30.07 4.90
N SER A 366 13.39 -29.79 4.27
CA SER A 366 13.24 -29.67 2.82
C SER A 366 12.01 -28.83 2.48
N ILE A 367 12.01 -28.25 1.27
CA ILE A 367 10.86 -27.54 0.70
C ILE A 367 10.38 -28.36 -0.49
N ASN A 368 9.07 -28.60 -0.56
CA ASN A 368 8.46 -29.43 -1.61
C ASN A 368 7.93 -28.61 -2.81
N THR A 369 8.05 -27.28 -2.75
CA THR A 369 7.52 -26.36 -3.76
C THR A 369 8.62 -25.43 -4.28
N ARG A 370 8.36 -24.79 -5.41
CA ARG A 370 9.18 -23.66 -5.85
C ARG A 370 8.82 -22.41 -5.03
N PHE A 371 9.83 -21.69 -4.60
CA PHE A 371 9.67 -20.55 -3.71
C PHE A 371 10.28 -19.29 -4.30
N TRP A 372 9.51 -18.21 -4.32
CA TRP A 372 9.92 -16.91 -4.84
C TRP A 372 9.84 -15.85 -3.73
N ILE A 373 10.94 -15.13 -3.54
CA ILE A 373 11.06 -14.04 -2.57
C ILE A 373 11.35 -12.74 -3.32
N CYS A 374 10.47 -11.77 -3.21
CA CYS A 374 10.61 -10.46 -3.86
C CYS A 374 10.32 -9.33 -2.85
N PRO A 375 11.34 -8.81 -2.15
CA PRO A 375 11.15 -7.71 -1.20
C PRO A 375 10.56 -6.47 -1.85
N PRO A 376 9.79 -5.63 -1.11
CA PRO A 376 9.13 -4.48 -1.69
C PRO A 376 10.11 -3.36 -2.08
N THR A 377 11.20 -3.19 -1.34
CA THR A 377 12.22 -2.16 -1.64
C THR A 377 13.63 -2.69 -1.51
N ARG A 378 14.58 -1.96 -2.11
CA ARG A 378 16.02 -2.25 -1.93
C ARG A 378 16.46 -2.13 -0.47
N MET A 379 15.79 -1.31 0.33
CA MET A 379 16.10 -1.14 1.75
C MET A 379 15.70 -2.41 2.53
N ASP A 380 14.51 -2.97 2.24
CA ASP A 380 14.08 -4.24 2.80
C ASP A 380 15.03 -5.37 2.41
N ALA A 381 15.40 -5.45 1.13
CA ALA A 381 16.35 -6.45 0.63
C ALA A 381 17.71 -6.34 1.32
N HIS A 382 18.25 -5.12 1.46
CA HIS A 382 19.52 -4.88 2.13
C HIS A 382 19.48 -5.28 3.60
N THR A 383 18.44 -4.87 4.33
CA THR A 383 18.25 -5.22 5.74
C THR A 383 18.14 -6.74 5.93
N LEU A 384 17.36 -7.42 5.08
CA LEU A 384 17.24 -8.89 5.12
C LEU A 384 18.57 -9.60 4.81
N MET A 385 19.42 -9.03 3.93
CA MET A 385 20.78 -9.54 3.68
C MET A 385 21.67 -9.38 4.91
N GLU A 386 21.69 -8.21 5.53
CA GLU A 386 22.47 -7.93 6.74
C GLU A 386 22.04 -8.81 7.92
N GLU A 387 20.74 -9.08 8.04
CA GLU A 387 20.18 -9.97 9.07
C GLU A 387 20.37 -11.46 8.75
N GLY A 388 20.93 -11.81 7.58
CA GLY A 388 21.27 -13.19 7.19
C GLY A 388 20.13 -13.97 6.53
N TYR A 389 18.94 -13.40 6.31
CA TYR A 389 17.80 -14.09 5.73
C TYR A 389 18.03 -14.56 4.31
N TYR A 390 18.83 -13.85 3.50
CA TYR A 390 19.15 -14.28 2.15
C TYR A 390 19.92 -15.60 2.11
N ASN A 391 20.76 -15.87 3.13
CA ASN A 391 21.43 -17.17 3.29
C ASN A 391 20.41 -18.28 3.60
N ILE A 392 19.42 -17.99 4.44
CA ILE A 392 18.34 -18.92 4.76
C ILE A 392 17.53 -19.25 3.51
N TYR A 393 17.11 -18.23 2.75
CA TYR A 393 16.37 -18.42 1.51
C TYR A 393 17.16 -19.25 0.49
N GLY A 394 18.45 -18.94 0.30
CA GLY A 394 19.33 -19.68 -0.60
C GLY A 394 19.51 -21.14 -0.18
N LYS A 395 19.71 -21.41 1.12
CA LYS A 395 19.81 -22.77 1.68
C LYS A 395 18.52 -23.57 1.47
N ALA A 396 17.37 -22.90 1.61
CA ALA A 396 16.06 -23.47 1.38
C ALA A 396 15.73 -23.67 -0.11
N GLY A 397 16.58 -23.19 -1.04
CA GLY A 397 16.33 -23.26 -2.49
C GLY A 397 15.34 -22.22 -3.02
N ALA A 398 15.01 -21.22 -2.22
CA ALA A 398 14.14 -20.13 -2.66
C ALA A 398 14.89 -19.19 -3.62
N ARG A 399 14.18 -18.72 -4.64
CA ARG A 399 14.67 -17.73 -5.59
C ARG A 399 14.37 -16.32 -5.10
N THR A 400 15.41 -15.53 -4.91
CA THR A 400 15.29 -14.11 -4.58
C THR A 400 15.30 -13.26 -5.85
N GLU A 401 14.42 -12.28 -5.93
CA GLU A 401 14.25 -11.41 -7.10
C GLU A 401 14.51 -9.94 -6.76
N MET A 402 14.73 -9.15 -7.80
CA MET A 402 14.90 -7.70 -7.68
C MET A 402 13.63 -7.08 -7.07
N PRO A 403 13.75 -6.19 -6.10
CA PRO A 403 12.61 -5.47 -5.51
C PRO A 403 11.73 -4.78 -6.55
N GLY A 404 10.42 -4.97 -6.46
CA GLY A 404 9.45 -4.35 -7.36
C GLY A 404 8.16 -5.13 -7.54
N CYS A 405 7.32 -4.66 -8.47
CA CYS A 405 6.01 -5.23 -8.78
C CYS A 405 6.03 -6.27 -9.91
N SER A 406 7.14 -6.44 -10.62
CA SER A 406 7.19 -7.24 -11.86
C SER A 406 6.70 -8.67 -11.68
N LEU A 407 7.11 -9.33 -10.59
CA LEU A 407 6.68 -10.70 -10.29
C LEU A 407 5.19 -10.75 -9.90
N CYS A 408 4.74 -9.84 -9.05
CA CYS A 408 3.33 -9.72 -8.65
C CYS A 408 2.39 -9.49 -9.86
N MET A 409 2.88 -8.84 -10.91
CA MET A 409 2.17 -8.64 -12.18
C MET A 409 2.31 -9.82 -13.15
N GLY A 410 3.15 -10.81 -12.86
CA GLY A 410 3.45 -11.92 -13.76
C GLY A 410 4.31 -11.53 -14.97
N ASN A 411 4.99 -10.40 -14.93
CA ASN A 411 5.85 -9.93 -16.01
C ASN A 411 7.27 -10.49 -15.97
N GLN A 412 7.73 -10.87 -14.79
CA GLN A 412 9.12 -11.24 -14.52
C GLN A 412 9.35 -12.74 -14.62
N ALA A 413 8.45 -13.52 -14.01
CA ALA A 413 8.46 -14.96 -14.05
C ALA A 413 7.02 -15.46 -14.07
N ARG A 414 6.85 -16.64 -14.69
CA ARG A 414 5.55 -17.30 -14.70
C ARG A 414 5.66 -18.69 -14.10
N VAL A 415 4.64 -19.08 -13.36
CA VAL A 415 4.45 -20.44 -12.91
C VAL A 415 4.02 -21.34 -14.08
N LEU A 416 4.12 -22.63 -13.91
CA LEU A 416 3.65 -23.59 -14.92
C LEU A 416 2.13 -23.46 -15.12
N ALA A 417 1.68 -23.82 -16.33
CA ALA A 417 0.27 -23.84 -16.64
C ALA A 417 -0.50 -24.73 -15.67
N GLY A 418 -1.59 -24.21 -15.11
CA GLY A 418 -2.43 -24.92 -14.15
C GLY A 418 -1.84 -25.07 -12.74
N ALA A 419 -0.67 -24.50 -12.45
CA ALA A 419 -0.05 -24.60 -11.12
C ALA A 419 -0.89 -23.95 -10.03
N THR A 420 -0.88 -24.50 -8.84
CA THR A 420 -1.47 -23.91 -7.64
C THR A 420 -0.41 -23.13 -6.87
N VAL A 421 -0.71 -21.87 -6.58
CA VAL A 421 0.24 -20.91 -6.00
C VAL A 421 -0.33 -20.34 -4.70
N LEU A 422 0.45 -20.35 -3.62
CA LEU A 422 0.18 -19.54 -2.44
C LEU A 422 0.92 -18.21 -2.58
N SER A 423 0.21 -17.11 -2.46
CA SER A 423 0.76 -15.80 -2.79
C SER A 423 0.41 -14.73 -1.76
N THR A 424 1.39 -13.90 -1.41
CA THR A 424 1.15 -12.66 -0.66
C THR A 424 0.86 -11.47 -1.56
N SER A 425 0.65 -11.68 -2.86
CA SER A 425 0.24 -10.61 -3.78
C SER A 425 -1.13 -10.02 -3.41
N THR A 426 -1.45 -8.90 -4.01
CA THR A 426 -2.74 -8.24 -3.80
C THR A 426 -3.86 -8.87 -4.60
N ARG A 427 -3.53 -9.50 -5.75
CA ARG A 427 -4.47 -9.94 -6.79
C ARG A 427 -4.22 -11.38 -7.20
N ASN A 428 -5.31 -12.10 -7.45
CA ASN A 428 -5.28 -13.47 -7.97
C ASN A 428 -6.22 -13.67 -9.17
N PHE A 429 -6.42 -12.64 -9.99
CA PHE A 429 -7.23 -12.75 -11.20
C PHE A 429 -6.71 -13.85 -12.14
N PRO A 430 -7.59 -14.46 -12.97
CA PRO A 430 -7.21 -15.52 -13.89
C PRO A 430 -5.96 -15.20 -14.73
N ASN A 431 -5.08 -16.17 -14.89
CA ASN A 431 -3.84 -16.08 -15.70
C ASN A 431 -2.80 -15.06 -15.24
N ARG A 432 -2.94 -14.48 -14.02
CA ARG A 432 -2.05 -13.42 -13.56
C ARG A 432 -0.61 -13.89 -13.36
N LEU A 433 -0.39 -15.00 -12.70
CA LEU A 433 0.95 -15.57 -12.45
C LEU A 433 1.35 -16.66 -13.46
N GLY A 434 0.41 -17.21 -14.19
CA GLY A 434 0.61 -18.26 -15.18
C GLY A 434 -0.68 -18.62 -15.89
N ASP A 435 -0.60 -19.33 -17.02
CA ASP A 435 -1.76 -19.75 -17.78
C ASP A 435 -2.55 -20.80 -16.99
N GLY A 436 -3.84 -20.53 -16.72
CA GLY A 436 -4.69 -21.38 -15.91
C GLY A 436 -4.24 -21.57 -14.44
N ALA A 437 -3.29 -20.78 -13.94
CA ALA A 437 -2.82 -20.92 -12.58
C ALA A 437 -3.90 -20.61 -11.54
N ASN A 438 -3.94 -21.43 -10.49
CA ASN A 438 -4.83 -21.28 -9.33
C ASN A 438 -4.08 -20.56 -8.21
N VAL A 439 -4.34 -19.27 -8.01
CA VAL A 439 -3.62 -18.45 -7.04
C VAL A 439 -4.47 -18.19 -5.81
N TYR A 440 -4.05 -18.71 -4.67
CA TYR A 440 -4.57 -18.35 -3.35
C TYR A 440 -3.88 -17.09 -2.83
N LEU A 441 -4.63 -16.15 -2.28
CA LEU A 441 -4.04 -15.07 -1.49
C LEU A 441 -4.01 -15.49 -0.02
N THR A 442 -2.81 -15.43 0.58
CA THR A 442 -2.56 -15.90 1.95
C THR A 442 -1.61 -14.97 2.68
N SER A 443 -1.46 -15.16 3.99
CA SER A 443 -0.34 -14.59 4.74
C SER A 443 0.99 -15.24 4.30
N ALA A 444 2.11 -14.58 4.58
CA ALA A 444 3.44 -15.13 4.30
C ALA A 444 3.73 -16.36 5.17
N GLU A 445 3.20 -16.35 6.39
CA GLU A 445 3.29 -17.45 7.34
C GLU A 445 2.58 -18.70 6.79
N LEU A 446 1.32 -18.54 6.36
CA LEU A 446 0.55 -19.65 5.79
C LEU A 446 1.16 -20.12 4.45
N ALA A 447 1.59 -19.19 3.60
CA ALA A 447 2.27 -19.53 2.34
C ALA A 447 3.54 -20.33 2.59
N SER A 448 4.34 -19.96 3.61
CA SER A 448 5.57 -20.67 3.96
C SER A 448 5.29 -22.08 4.48
N VAL A 449 4.31 -22.25 5.37
CA VAL A 449 3.91 -23.58 5.87
C VAL A 449 3.39 -24.43 4.72
N GLY A 450 2.52 -23.88 3.87
CA GLY A 450 1.99 -24.60 2.70
C GLY A 450 3.10 -25.01 1.72
N GLY A 451 4.09 -24.14 1.52
CA GLY A 451 5.25 -24.44 0.68
C GLY A 451 6.15 -25.54 1.24
N ILE A 452 6.37 -25.58 2.55
CA ILE A 452 7.11 -26.64 3.23
C ILE A 452 6.38 -27.99 3.09
N LEU A 453 5.06 -27.99 3.29
CA LEU A 453 4.24 -29.20 3.24
C LEU A 453 3.89 -29.67 1.82
N GLY A 454 3.96 -28.79 0.81
CA GLY A 454 3.50 -29.02 -0.56
C GLY A 454 1.96 -29.03 -0.68
N ARG A 455 1.25 -28.56 0.33
CA ARG A 455 -0.21 -28.46 0.37
C ARG A 455 -0.66 -27.43 1.40
N LEU A 456 -1.88 -26.95 1.31
CA LEU A 456 -2.48 -26.17 2.38
C LEU A 456 -2.58 -27.00 3.66
N PRO A 457 -2.07 -26.50 4.81
CA PRO A 457 -2.13 -27.23 6.08
C PRO A 457 -3.56 -27.30 6.63
N THR A 458 -3.80 -28.22 7.56
CA THR A 458 -4.92 -28.07 8.49
C THR A 458 -4.65 -26.94 9.47
N SER A 459 -5.71 -26.42 10.14
CA SER A 459 -5.54 -25.35 11.12
C SER A 459 -4.60 -25.77 12.26
N ASP A 460 -4.68 -27.02 12.74
CA ASP A 460 -3.81 -27.55 13.79
C ASP A 460 -2.34 -27.59 13.34
N GLU A 461 -2.07 -28.04 12.13
CA GLU A 461 -0.71 -28.06 11.54
C GLU A 461 -0.18 -26.63 11.44
N TYR A 462 -0.98 -25.70 10.90
CA TYR A 462 -0.59 -24.30 10.78
C TYR A 462 -0.22 -23.70 12.15
N PHE A 463 -1.09 -23.84 13.15
CA PHE A 463 -0.82 -23.32 14.48
C PHE A 463 0.41 -23.97 15.16
N GLY A 464 0.74 -25.23 14.79
CA GLY A 464 1.97 -25.86 15.21
C GLY A 464 3.21 -25.08 14.79
N TYR A 465 3.24 -24.56 13.56
CA TYR A 465 4.30 -23.68 13.05
C TYR A 465 4.20 -22.25 13.58
N ALA A 466 3.00 -21.68 13.58
CA ALA A 466 2.75 -20.27 13.97
C ALA A 466 3.18 -19.97 15.40
N LYS A 467 3.10 -20.91 16.35
CA LYS A 467 3.57 -20.77 17.74
C LYS A 467 5.00 -20.24 17.84
N LYS A 468 5.86 -20.62 16.87
CA LYS A 468 7.26 -20.19 16.87
C LYS A 468 7.37 -18.71 16.50
N ILE A 469 6.59 -18.28 15.48
CA ILE A 469 6.52 -16.89 15.05
C ILE A 469 5.97 -16.02 16.18
N ASP A 470 4.89 -16.44 16.83
CA ASP A 470 4.30 -15.73 17.96
C ASP A 470 5.30 -15.48 19.11
N SER A 471 6.15 -16.47 19.39
CA SER A 471 7.16 -16.34 20.47
C SER A 471 8.24 -15.31 20.17
N MET A 472 8.44 -14.95 18.89
CA MET A 472 9.43 -14.01 18.39
C MET A 472 8.78 -12.79 17.68
N ALA A 473 7.49 -12.59 17.85
CA ALA A 473 6.71 -11.59 17.10
C ALA A 473 7.30 -10.18 17.17
N THR A 474 7.76 -9.75 18.33
CA THR A 474 8.38 -8.42 18.53
C THR A 474 9.66 -8.23 17.70
N GLU A 475 10.46 -9.29 17.53
CA GLU A 475 11.68 -9.25 16.70
C GLU A 475 11.33 -9.33 15.23
N ILE A 476 10.46 -10.25 14.84
CA ILE A 476 10.09 -10.55 13.45
C ILE A 476 9.36 -9.38 12.82
N TYR A 477 8.32 -8.87 13.48
CA TYR A 477 7.47 -7.79 12.94
C TYR A 477 7.97 -6.38 13.28
N ARG A 478 9.24 -6.26 13.67
CA ARG A 478 9.88 -4.95 13.81
C ARG A 478 10.02 -4.28 12.45
N TYR A 479 9.46 -3.09 12.30
CA TYR A 479 9.62 -2.30 11.09
C TYR A 479 10.98 -1.62 11.01
N MET A 480 11.32 -1.13 9.81
CA MET A 480 12.52 -0.32 9.62
C MET A 480 12.28 1.09 10.17
N ASN A 481 12.84 1.36 11.34
CA ASN A 481 12.89 2.69 11.91
C ASN A 481 14.22 3.34 11.54
N PHE A 482 14.21 4.16 10.48
CA PHE A 482 15.43 4.74 9.88
C PHE A 482 16.21 5.62 10.84
N ASP A 483 15.53 6.27 11.78
CA ASP A 483 16.13 7.05 12.87
C ASP A 483 16.87 6.19 13.93
N GLN A 484 16.77 4.85 13.83
CA GLN A 484 17.49 3.89 14.70
C GLN A 484 18.53 3.08 13.91
N ILE A 485 18.71 3.32 12.62
CA ILE A 485 19.68 2.64 11.76
C ILE A 485 20.87 3.55 11.50
N ALA A 486 22.05 3.16 11.98
CA ALA A 486 23.26 4.00 11.96
C ALA A 486 23.64 4.51 10.57
N SER A 487 23.51 3.71 9.52
CA SER A 487 23.82 4.11 8.14
C SER A 487 22.93 5.27 7.65
N PHE A 488 21.64 5.25 8.02
CA PHE A 488 20.71 6.34 7.68
C PHE A 488 20.93 7.59 8.54
N GLN A 489 21.23 7.43 9.83
CA GLN A 489 21.57 8.55 10.71
C GLN A 489 22.83 9.31 10.22
N ASN A 490 23.89 8.56 9.89
CA ASN A 490 25.13 9.14 9.35
C ASN A 490 24.92 9.87 8.01
N ALA A 491 24.00 9.38 7.18
CA ALA A 491 23.66 10.03 5.93
C ALA A 491 22.79 11.29 6.15
N ALA A 492 21.92 11.27 7.15
CA ALA A 492 21.14 12.44 7.55
C ALA A 492 22.02 13.63 7.95
N GLU A 493 23.10 13.39 8.72
CA GLU A 493 24.08 14.42 9.09
C GLU A 493 24.80 15.02 7.87
N LYS A 494 25.06 14.21 6.83
CA LYS A 494 25.63 14.70 5.56
C LYS A 494 24.62 15.60 4.80
N ALA A 495 23.34 15.26 4.83
CA ALA A 495 22.30 16.06 4.20
C ALA A 495 22.25 17.47 4.80
N ASP A 496 22.31 17.60 6.11
CA ASP A 496 22.35 18.91 6.78
C ASP A 496 23.56 19.76 6.34
N THR A 497 24.70 19.12 6.05
CA THR A 497 25.89 19.79 5.51
C THR A 497 25.69 20.25 4.06
N ILE A 498 25.03 19.47 3.22
CA ILE A 498 24.70 19.83 1.83
C ILE A 498 23.77 21.05 1.83
N LEU A 499 22.76 21.04 2.69
CA LEU A 499 21.80 22.09 2.83
C LEU A 499 22.42 23.40 3.29
N ALA A 500 23.34 23.34 4.24
CA ALA A 500 24.05 24.53 4.73
C ALA A 500 24.90 25.20 3.61
N LYS A 501 25.45 24.41 2.68
CA LYS A 501 26.23 24.92 1.52
C LYS A 501 25.33 25.58 0.49
N GLU A 502 24.17 25.00 0.14
CA GLU A 502 23.25 25.60 -0.83
C GLU A 502 22.67 26.94 -0.36
N ILE A 503 22.44 27.12 0.94
CA ILE A 503 21.99 28.39 1.50
C ILE A 503 23.05 29.47 1.37
N VAL A 504 24.33 29.13 1.45
CA VAL A 504 25.43 30.09 1.31
C VAL A 504 25.66 30.50 -0.15
N ASP A 505 25.39 29.62 -1.12
CA ASP A 505 25.57 29.94 -2.55
C ASP A 505 24.43 30.78 -3.15
N VAL A 506 23.32 30.97 -2.42
CA VAL A 506 22.15 31.79 -2.84
C VAL A 506 22.11 33.14 -2.10
N SER A 507 22.95 33.37 -1.11
CA SER A 507 23.10 34.60 -0.35
C SER A 507 24.27 35.45 -0.87
#